data_2dff5e5e9a2b39d9a3af7aa2a4c06a24
#
_entry.id   2dff5e5e9a2b39d9a3af7aa2a4c06a24
#
_cell.length_a   1.000
_cell.length_b   1.000
_cell.length_c   1.000
_cell.angle_alpha   90.00
_cell.angle_beta   90.00
_cell.angle_gamma   90.00
#
_symmetry.space_group_name_H-M   'P 1'
#
loop_
_entity.id
_entity.type
_entity.pdbx_description
1 polymer ?
#
loop_
_entity_poly.entity_id
_entity_poly.type
_entity_poly.pdbx_seq_one_letter_code
_entity_poly.pdbx_strand_id
1 'polypeptide(L)'
;EISECLVGSEMCIRDRSSRVIDKTRISRGGIDQTTADVRSILREALIQRATQIALIHNHPSGNPRPSTDDQRLTQLVQKGTQTMNIRLIDHVIVTDGKYYSFNDEGMI
;
A
#
# COMPACT_ATOMS: atom_id res chain seq x y z
N GLU A 1 -13.36 2.84 -3.09
CA GLU A 1 -13.20 3.05 -1.66
C GLU A 1 -12.13 2.12 -1.09
N ILE A 2 -11.24 2.68 -0.30
CA ILE A 2 -10.14 1.87 0.24
C ILE A 2 -10.66 0.72 1.10
N SER A 3 -11.77 0.91 1.79
CA SER A 3 -12.34 -0.13 2.63
C SER A 3 -12.63 -1.42 1.87
N GLU A 4 -12.80 -1.35 0.56
CA GLU A 4 -13.03 -2.53 -0.27
C GLU A 4 -11.79 -3.41 -0.41
N CYS A 5 -10.65 -2.93 0.04
CA CYS A 5 -9.38 -3.62 -0.15
C CYS A 5 -8.85 -4.23 1.14
N LEU A 6 -9.65 -4.33 2.18
CA LEU A 6 -9.17 -4.72 3.50
C LEU A 6 -9.06 -6.23 3.66
N VAL A 7 -8.03 -6.82 3.08
CA VAL A 7 -7.74 -8.24 3.25
C VAL A 7 -6.24 -8.43 3.36
N GLY A 8 -5.73 -8.53 4.59
CA GLY A 8 -4.30 -8.72 4.80
C GLY A 8 -3.47 -7.57 4.27
N SER A 9 -2.34 -7.86 3.63
CA SER A 9 -1.52 -6.85 2.98
C SER A 9 -1.85 -6.87 1.50
N GLU A 10 -2.41 -5.79 1.01
CA GLU A 10 -2.88 -5.71 -0.36
C GLU A 10 -2.51 -4.40 -1.02
N MET A 11 -2.52 -4.44 -2.34
CA MET A 11 -2.40 -3.26 -3.16
C MET A 11 -3.69 -3.11 -3.95
N CYS A 12 -4.33 -1.95 -3.81
CA CYS A 12 -5.51 -1.62 -4.60
C CYS A 12 -5.09 -0.84 -5.82
N ILE A 13 -5.55 -1.28 -6.97
CA ILE A 13 -5.22 -0.65 -8.24
C ILE A 13 -6.45 0.12 -8.69
N ARG A 14 -6.25 1.38 -9.03
CA ARG A 14 -7.36 2.27 -9.38
C ARG A 14 -7.17 2.88 -10.75
N ASP A 15 -8.29 3.12 -11.41
CA ASP A 15 -8.29 3.86 -12.67
C ASP A 15 -8.31 5.37 -12.39
N ARG A 16 -8.43 6.16 -13.47
CA ARG A 16 -8.42 7.63 -13.34
C ARG A 16 -9.61 8.17 -12.55
N SER A 17 -10.68 7.39 -12.49
CA SER A 17 -11.88 7.79 -11.71
C SER A 17 -11.76 7.36 -10.26
N SER A 18 -10.64 6.80 -9.86
CA SER A 18 -10.39 6.28 -8.52
C SER A 18 -11.26 5.07 -8.18
N ARG A 19 -11.81 4.41 -9.17
CA ARG A 19 -12.50 3.14 -8.94
C ARG A 19 -11.49 2.01 -8.79
N VAL A 20 -11.76 1.10 -7.87
CA VAL A 20 -10.91 -0.07 -7.71
C VAL A 20 -11.11 -0.98 -8.92
N ILE A 21 -10.05 -1.24 -9.65
CA ILE A 21 -10.11 -2.11 -10.81
C ILE A 21 -9.44 -3.46 -10.55
N ASP A 22 -8.60 -3.53 -9.53
CA ASP A 22 -8.00 -4.81 -9.14
C ASP A 22 -7.41 -4.70 -7.75
N LYS A 23 -7.21 -5.85 -7.13
CA LYS A 23 -6.55 -5.97 -5.84
C LYS A 23 -5.56 -7.12 -5.93
N THR A 24 -4.37 -6.91 -5.42
CA THR A 24 -3.32 -7.91 -5.46
C THR A 24 -2.71 -8.08 -4.08
N ARG A 25 -2.60 -9.30 -3.63
CA ARG A 25 -1.90 -9.58 -2.38
C ARG A 25 -0.40 -9.61 -2.66
N ILE A 26 0.34 -8.76 -1.97
CA ILE A 26 1.76 -8.60 -2.20
C ILE A 26 2.61 -9.36 -1.19
N SER A 27 2.29 -9.19 0.10
CA SER A 27 3.10 -9.75 1.16
C SER A 27 2.67 -11.16 1.52
N ARG A 28 3.61 -11.98 1.82
CA ARG A 28 3.38 -13.33 2.29
C ARG A 28 3.64 -13.48 3.77
N GLY A 29 3.87 -12.41 4.45
CA GLY A 29 4.19 -12.47 5.86
C GLY A 29 5.50 -13.16 6.14
N GLY A 30 6.40 -13.13 5.26
CA GLY A 30 7.69 -13.71 5.50
C GLY A 30 8.50 -12.87 6.45
N ILE A 31 9.79 -13.03 6.46
CA ILE A 31 10.67 -12.44 7.44
C ILE A 31 10.83 -10.97 7.16
N ASP A 32 11.94 -10.50 6.81
CA ASP A 32 12.10 -9.11 6.46
C ASP A 32 11.80 -8.93 4.98
N GLN A 33 10.66 -8.41 4.69
CA GLN A 33 10.15 -8.35 3.33
C GLN A 33 10.21 -6.96 2.71
N THR A 34 10.72 -5.98 3.42
CA THR A 34 10.60 -4.60 3.00
C THR A 34 11.07 -4.39 1.56
N THR A 35 12.29 -4.80 1.25
CA THR A 35 12.83 -4.60 -0.08
C THR A 35 12.11 -5.44 -1.13
N ALA A 36 11.81 -6.68 -0.79
CA ALA A 36 11.10 -7.55 -1.72
C ALA A 36 9.70 -7.01 -2.00
N ASP A 37 9.05 -6.48 -0.98
CA ASP A 37 7.71 -5.94 -1.14
C ASP A 37 7.70 -4.74 -2.08
N VAL A 38 8.68 -3.85 -1.97
CA VAL A 38 8.76 -2.71 -2.89
C VAL A 38 8.82 -3.19 -4.33
N ARG A 39 9.69 -4.14 -4.62
CA ARG A 39 9.84 -4.66 -5.98
C ARG A 39 8.56 -5.32 -6.46
N SER A 40 7.93 -6.11 -5.60
CA SER A 40 6.68 -6.78 -5.96
C SER A 40 5.56 -5.78 -6.21
N ILE A 41 5.46 -4.75 -5.39
CA ILE A 41 4.45 -3.72 -5.55
C ILE A 41 4.62 -3.00 -6.88
N LEU A 42 5.85 -2.57 -7.18
CA LEU A 42 6.11 -1.84 -8.42
C LEU A 42 5.90 -2.73 -9.64
N ARG A 43 6.31 -3.99 -9.53
CA ARG A 43 6.10 -4.93 -10.62
C ARG A 43 4.62 -5.11 -10.93
N GLU A 44 3.81 -5.32 -9.91
CA GLU A 44 2.37 -5.49 -10.11
C GLU A 44 1.72 -4.23 -10.65
N ALA A 45 2.15 -3.08 -10.16
CA ALA A 45 1.62 -1.83 -10.66
C ALA A 45 1.86 -1.69 -12.18
N LEU A 46 3.05 -2.07 -12.64
CA LEU A 46 3.36 -2.02 -14.06
C LEU A 46 2.59 -3.05 -14.86
N ILE A 47 2.51 -4.28 -14.37
CA ILE A 47 1.79 -5.34 -15.07
C ILE A 47 0.32 -4.97 -15.24
N GLN A 48 -0.27 -4.40 -14.21
CA GLN A 48 -1.68 -4.01 -14.23
C GLN A 48 -1.91 -2.67 -14.92
N ARG A 49 -0.85 -2.00 -15.35
CA ARG A 49 -0.93 -0.67 -15.97
C ARG A 49 -1.66 0.32 -15.05
N ALA A 50 -1.34 0.26 -13.77
CA ALA A 50 -1.99 1.10 -12.78
C ALA A 50 -1.63 2.56 -12.98
N THR A 51 -2.60 3.44 -12.77
CA THR A 51 -2.35 4.88 -12.70
C THR A 51 -2.34 5.37 -11.25
N GLN A 52 -2.99 4.64 -10.38
CA GLN A 52 -3.06 4.95 -8.95
C GLN A 52 -3.04 3.65 -8.18
N ILE A 53 -2.35 3.64 -7.06
CA ILE A 53 -2.35 2.50 -6.15
C ILE A 53 -2.53 2.96 -4.72
N ALA A 54 -3.02 2.06 -3.89
CA ALA A 54 -3.08 2.25 -2.45
C ALA A 54 -2.59 0.98 -1.78
N LEU A 55 -1.89 1.12 -0.68
CA LEU A 55 -1.39 -0.02 0.09
C LEU A 55 -2.24 -0.20 1.34
N ILE A 56 -2.57 -1.44 1.63
CA ILE A 56 -3.32 -1.79 2.83
C ILE A 56 -2.51 -2.83 3.59
N HIS A 57 -2.27 -2.57 4.86
CA HIS A 57 -1.41 -3.39 5.69
C HIS A 57 -2.11 -3.70 7.01
N ASN A 58 -2.17 -4.96 7.37
CA ASN A 58 -2.79 -5.38 8.62
C ASN A 58 -1.73 -5.56 9.71
N HIS A 59 -1.95 -4.93 10.87
CA HIS A 59 -1.10 -5.10 12.03
C HIS A 59 -1.80 -6.02 13.03
N PRO A 60 -1.37 -7.29 13.13
CA PRO A 60 -2.02 -8.22 14.06
C PRO A 60 -1.90 -7.82 15.52
N SER A 61 -0.94 -6.99 15.85
CA SER A 61 -0.73 -6.56 17.25
C SER A 61 -1.87 -5.71 17.80
N GLY A 62 -2.73 -5.18 16.94
CA GLY A 62 -3.80 -4.30 17.37
C GLY A 62 -3.40 -2.83 17.46
N ASN A 63 -2.14 -2.50 17.24
CA ASN A 63 -1.65 -1.12 17.25
C ASN A 63 -1.47 -0.65 15.81
N PRO A 64 -2.25 0.33 15.35
CA PRO A 64 -2.16 0.79 13.95
C PRO A 64 -0.98 1.71 13.69
N ARG A 65 -0.22 2.09 14.71
CA ARG A 65 0.89 3.01 14.53
C ARG A 65 1.92 2.41 13.55
N PRO A 66 2.39 3.19 12.57
CA PRO A 66 3.34 2.67 11.61
C PRO A 66 4.70 2.42 12.27
N SER A 67 5.32 1.32 11.90
CA SER A 67 6.68 1.02 12.31
C SER A 67 7.65 1.83 11.45
N THR A 68 8.92 1.81 11.83
CA THR A 68 9.97 2.41 11.00
C THR A 68 10.01 1.75 9.62
N ASP A 69 9.85 0.44 9.58
CA ASP A 69 9.83 -0.29 8.32
C ASP A 69 8.63 0.10 7.46
N ASP A 70 7.47 0.33 8.07
CA ASP A 70 6.29 0.80 7.33
C ASP A 70 6.55 2.15 6.69
N GLN A 71 7.16 3.05 7.44
CA GLN A 71 7.48 4.38 6.93
C GLN A 71 8.49 4.32 5.80
N ARG A 72 9.50 3.48 5.97
CA ARG A 72 10.52 3.29 4.93
C ARG A 72 9.92 2.71 3.67
N LEU A 73 9.06 1.71 3.80
CA LEU A 73 8.37 1.10 2.68
C LEU A 73 7.57 2.15 1.91
N THR A 74 6.82 2.97 2.63
CA THR A 74 6.01 4.01 2.01
C THR A 74 6.88 4.99 1.22
N GLN A 75 8.00 5.40 1.79
CA GLN A 75 8.90 6.32 1.11
C GLN A 75 9.47 5.72 -0.16
N LEU A 76 9.89 4.46 -0.10
CA LEU A 76 10.48 3.79 -1.25
C LEU A 76 9.45 3.56 -2.35
N VAL A 77 8.25 3.15 -1.98
CA VAL A 77 7.18 2.96 -2.96
C VAL A 77 6.81 4.28 -3.60
N GLN A 78 6.72 5.34 -2.81
CA GLN A 78 6.37 6.65 -3.34
C GLN A 78 7.41 7.13 -4.36
N LYS A 79 8.69 6.95 -4.05
CA LYS A 79 9.75 7.31 -5.00
C LYS A 79 9.63 6.52 -6.30
N GLY A 80 9.40 5.20 -6.18
CA GLY A 80 9.28 4.35 -7.35
C GLY A 80 8.07 4.71 -8.20
N THR A 81 6.93 4.91 -7.57
CA THR A 81 5.70 5.23 -8.31
C THR A 81 5.79 6.59 -8.97
N GLN A 82 6.41 7.56 -8.31
CA GLN A 82 6.62 8.88 -8.92
C GLN A 82 7.45 8.77 -10.19
N THR A 83 8.50 7.97 -10.15
CA THR A 83 9.35 7.76 -11.32
C THR A 83 8.57 7.16 -12.49
N MET A 84 7.60 6.32 -12.18
CA MET A 84 6.79 5.64 -13.19
C MET A 84 5.50 6.38 -13.53
N ASN A 85 5.33 7.58 -13.00
CA ASN A 85 4.12 8.38 -13.20
C ASN A 85 2.87 7.66 -12.70
N ILE A 86 3.01 6.97 -11.60
CA ILE A 86 1.90 6.34 -10.89
C ILE A 86 1.70 7.08 -9.58
N ARG A 87 0.47 7.28 -9.17
CA ARG A 87 0.19 7.98 -7.92
C ARG A 87 -0.03 6.99 -6.79
N LEU A 88 0.77 7.12 -5.73
CA LEU A 88 0.49 6.42 -4.48
C LEU A 88 -0.49 7.29 -3.69
N ILE A 89 -1.75 6.87 -3.62
CA ILE A 89 -2.79 7.70 -3.00
C ILE A 89 -2.84 7.53 -1.49
N ASP A 90 -2.47 6.38 -0.98
CA ASP A 90 -2.43 6.19 0.47
C ASP A 90 -1.71 4.90 0.82
N HIS A 91 -1.32 4.81 2.07
CA HIS A 91 -0.89 3.59 2.72
C HIS A 91 -1.66 3.54 4.03
N VAL A 92 -2.52 2.55 4.19
CA VAL A 92 -3.40 2.45 5.35
C VAL A 92 -3.02 1.21 6.14
N ILE A 93 -2.76 1.41 7.43
CA ILE A 93 -2.53 0.30 8.34
C ILE A 93 -3.84 0.07 9.09
N VAL A 94 -4.31 -1.16 9.08
CA VAL A 94 -5.57 -1.49 9.73
C VAL A 94 -5.34 -2.48 10.85
N THR A 95 -6.12 -2.35 11.89
CA THR A 95 -6.20 -3.29 12.99
C THR A 95 -7.66 -3.50 13.33
N ASP A 96 -7.92 -4.26 14.38
CA ASP A 96 -9.28 -4.49 14.83
C ASP A 96 -9.90 -3.16 15.30
N GLY A 97 -10.78 -2.62 14.47
CA GLY A 97 -11.51 -1.39 14.79
C GLY A 97 -10.74 -0.09 14.70
N LYS A 98 -9.48 -0.13 14.23
CA LYS A 98 -8.65 1.07 14.16
C LYS A 98 -7.90 1.11 12.84
N TYR A 99 -7.47 2.31 12.45
CA TYR A 99 -6.63 2.43 11.26
C TYR A 99 -5.74 3.66 11.38
N TYR A 100 -4.69 3.67 10.55
CA TYR A 100 -3.78 4.78 10.38
C TYR A 100 -3.62 5.02 8.88
N SER A 101 -3.87 6.23 8.43
CA SER A 101 -3.72 6.59 7.02
C SER A 101 -2.54 7.55 6.88
N PHE A 102 -1.56 7.15 6.08
CA PHE A 102 -0.41 8.01 5.83
C PHE A 102 -0.82 9.31 5.14
N ASN A 103 -1.82 9.25 4.28
CA ASN A 103 -2.31 10.45 3.61
C ASN A 103 -2.99 11.39 4.59
N ASP A 104 -3.82 10.85 5.49
CA ASP A 104 -4.49 11.69 6.50
C ASP A 104 -3.49 12.38 7.41
N GLU A 105 -2.36 11.73 7.67
CA GLU A 105 -1.33 12.28 8.55
C GLU A 105 -0.31 13.16 7.83
N GLY A 106 -0.54 13.42 6.55
CA GLY A 106 0.30 14.31 5.79
C GLY A 106 1.64 13.71 5.38
N MET A 107 1.76 12.39 5.37
CA MET A 107 3.01 11.71 5.04
C MET A 107 3.08 11.24 3.58
N ILE A 108 2.02 11.43 2.86
CA ILE A 108 1.96 11.17 1.42
C ILE A 108 1.49 12.42 0.70
#